data_25052fdbe73fde0773a93b79ef5aba3a
#
_entry.id   25052fdbe73fde0773a93b79ef5aba3a
#
_cell.length_a   1.000
_cell.length_b   1.000
_cell.length_c   1.000
_cell.angle_alpha   90.00
_cell.angle_beta   90.00
_cell.angle_gamma   90.00
#
_symmetry.space_group_name_H-M   'P 1'
#
loop_
_entity.id
_entity.type
_entity.pdbx_description
1 polymer ?
#
loop_
_entity_poly.entity_id
_entity_poly.type
_entity_poly.pdbx_seq_one_letter_code
_entity_poly.pdbx_strand_id
1 'polypeptide(L)'
;MTFLLELYVSKTNHAPIAVTAQRFTTAAAQLTAEGRPVRLLRSIFVPDDETCFLLVESPEVENVRDTARRAALPVEHVLEAAVDIEPSLA
;
A
#
# COMPACT_ATOMS: atom_id res chain seq x y z
N MET A 1 -13.42 -0.43 -1.22
CA MET A 1 -12.86 0.92 -1.45
C MET A 1 -11.37 0.82 -1.71
N THR A 2 -10.85 1.73 -2.47
CA THR A 2 -9.44 1.75 -2.83
C THR A 2 -8.75 2.92 -2.15
N PHE A 3 -7.56 2.68 -1.64
CA PHE A 3 -6.76 3.68 -0.92
C PHE A 3 -5.36 3.75 -1.52
N LEU A 4 -4.81 4.95 -1.53
CA LEU A 4 -3.43 5.18 -1.94
C LEU A 4 -2.64 5.59 -0.71
N LEU A 5 -1.59 4.84 -0.41
CA LEU A 5 -0.68 5.13 0.67
C LEU A 5 0.58 5.76 0.10
N GLU A 6 1.03 6.87 0.71
CA GLU A 6 2.29 7.50 0.35
C GLU A 6 3.27 7.32 1.49
N LEU A 7 4.47 6.88 1.17
CA LEU A 7 5.55 6.82 2.15
C LEU A 7 6.87 7.25 1.51
N TYR A 8 7.71 7.87 2.33
CA TYR A 8 9.04 8.28 1.92
C TYR A 8 9.95 7.06 1.80
N VAL A 9 10.67 6.96 0.69
CA VAL A 9 11.69 5.92 0.48
C VAL A 9 12.90 6.58 -0.17
N SER A 10 14.02 6.58 0.55
CA SER A 10 15.24 7.18 0.04
C SER A 10 15.69 6.51 -1.26
N LYS A 11 16.06 7.30 -2.25
CA LYS A 11 16.56 6.76 -3.53
C LYS A 11 17.96 6.19 -3.44
N THR A 12 18.69 6.54 -2.38
CA THR A 12 20.09 6.13 -2.24
C THR A 12 20.32 5.10 -1.13
N ASN A 13 19.40 4.96 -0.20
CA ASN A 13 19.57 4.09 0.96
C ASN A 13 18.23 3.47 1.34
N HIS A 14 17.67 2.73 0.43
CA HIS A 14 16.37 2.10 0.65
C HIS A 14 16.46 0.59 0.48
N ALA A 15 15.56 -0.13 1.14
CA ALA A 15 15.32 -1.52 0.81
C ALA A 15 14.62 -1.59 -0.57
N PRO A 16 14.80 -2.68 -1.32
CA PRO A 16 14.06 -2.85 -2.57
C PRO A 16 12.56 -2.71 -2.34
N ILE A 17 11.88 -2.13 -3.33
CA ILE A 17 10.41 -1.94 -3.24
C ILE A 17 9.69 -3.26 -2.94
N ALA A 18 10.23 -4.38 -3.42
CA ALA A 18 9.65 -5.70 -3.17
C ALA A 18 9.62 -6.03 -1.67
N VAL A 19 10.59 -5.58 -0.89
CA VAL A 19 10.63 -5.81 0.55
C VAL A 19 9.52 -5.02 1.24
N THR A 20 9.33 -3.76 0.84
CA THR A 20 8.25 -2.93 1.37
C THR A 20 6.88 -3.55 1.06
N ALA A 21 6.69 -3.96 -0.19
CA ALA A 21 5.46 -4.62 -0.62
C ALA A 21 5.22 -5.92 0.15
N GLN A 22 6.26 -6.70 0.39
CA GLN A 22 6.18 -7.97 1.12
C GLN A 22 5.77 -7.74 2.58
N ARG A 23 6.34 -6.73 3.24
CA ARG A 23 5.99 -6.40 4.61
C ARG A 23 4.53 -6.01 4.72
N PHE A 24 4.05 -5.18 3.79
CA PHE A 24 2.65 -4.80 3.76
C PHE A 24 1.76 -6.02 3.51
N THR A 25 2.09 -6.83 2.52
CA THR A 25 1.31 -8.01 2.16
C THR A 25 1.20 -9.00 3.32
N THR A 26 2.29 -9.21 4.07
CA THR A 26 2.28 -10.09 5.24
C THR A 26 1.31 -9.57 6.30
N ALA A 27 1.38 -8.29 6.62
CA ALA A 27 0.48 -7.68 7.59
C ALA A 27 -0.97 -7.69 7.11
N ALA A 28 -1.19 -7.44 5.81
CA ALA A 28 -2.53 -7.48 5.22
C ALA A 28 -3.15 -8.86 5.33
N ALA A 29 -2.37 -9.91 5.10
CA ALA A 29 -2.83 -11.28 5.25
C ALA A 29 -3.25 -11.59 6.69
N GLN A 30 -2.53 -11.06 7.67
CA GLN A 30 -2.87 -11.24 9.08
C GLN A 30 -4.21 -10.57 9.40
N LEU A 31 -4.42 -9.32 8.97
CA LEU A 31 -5.69 -8.64 9.20
C LEU A 31 -6.84 -9.35 8.50
N THR A 32 -6.62 -9.79 7.28
CA THR A 32 -7.64 -10.52 6.52
C THR A 32 -8.06 -11.80 7.27
N ALA A 33 -7.10 -12.52 7.82
CA ALA A 33 -7.38 -13.71 8.61
C ALA A 33 -8.16 -13.40 9.89
N GLU A 34 -8.05 -12.16 10.40
CA GLU A 34 -8.79 -11.69 11.57
C GLU A 34 -10.18 -11.15 11.21
N GLY A 35 -10.62 -11.29 9.97
CA GLY A 35 -11.90 -10.78 9.51
C GLY A 35 -11.88 -9.32 9.08
N ARG A 36 -10.69 -8.76 8.86
CA ARG A 36 -10.48 -7.37 8.45
C ARG A 36 -9.79 -7.34 7.09
N PRO A 37 -10.53 -7.45 5.98
CA PRO A 37 -9.93 -7.65 4.65
C PRO A 37 -9.07 -6.46 4.21
N VAL A 38 -7.87 -6.75 3.77
CA VAL A 38 -6.95 -5.78 3.18
C VAL A 38 -6.19 -6.49 2.06
N ARG A 39 -6.10 -5.85 0.90
CA ARG A 39 -5.38 -6.44 -0.23
C ARG A 39 -4.53 -5.39 -0.92
N LEU A 40 -3.23 -5.65 -1.04
CA LEU A 40 -2.34 -4.83 -1.84
C LEU A 40 -2.58 -5.12 -3.32
N LEU A 41 -2.93 -4.09 -4.08
CA LEU A 41 -3.16 -4.22 -5.51
C LEU A 41 -1.90 -3.95 -6.31
N ARG A 42 -1.12 -2.94 -5.92
CA ARG A 42 0.06 -2.52 -6.67
C ARG A 42 0.98 -1.68 -5.80
N SER A 43 2.27 -1.77 -6.07
CA SER A 43 3.27 -0.90 -5.45
C SER A 43 4.04 -0.17 -6.54
N ILE A 44 4.32 1.12 -6.32
CA ILE A 44 5.00 1.98 -7.28
C ILE A 44 6.05 2.77 -6.53
N PHE A 45 7.30 2.74 -7.01
CA PHE A 45 8.35 3.56 -6.46
C PHE A 45 8.77 4.60 -7.49
N VAL A 46 8.79 5.86 -7.05
CA VAL A 46 9.23 6.99 -7.87
C VAL A 46 10.51 7.53 -7.25
N PRO A 47 11.68 7.09 -7.73
CA PRO A 47 12.96 7.43 -7.09
C PRO A 47 13.24 8.93 -7.02
N ASP A 48 12.95 9.66 -8.08
CA ASP A 48 13.22 11.11 -8.13
C ASP A 48 12.45 11.88 -7.06
N ASP A 49 11.26 11.41 -6.71
CA ASP A 49 10.44 12.01 -5.66
C ASP A 49 10.66 11.36 -4.31
N GLU A 50 11.48 10.33 -4.26
CA GLU A 50 11.72 9.52 -3.06
C GLU A 50 10.42 9.08 -2.40
N THR A 51 9.45 8.68 -3.22
CA THR A 51 8.11 8.32 -2.77
C THR A 51 7.74 6.93 -3.24
N CYS A 52 7.20 6.15 -2.34
CA CYS A 52 6.58 4.87 -2.67
C CYS A 52 5.08 5.00 -2.50
N PHE A 53 4.34 4.48 -3.47
CA PHE A 53 2.88 4.42 -3.42
C PHE A 53 2.44 2.97 -3.31
N LEU A 54 1.51 2.71 -2.40
CA LEU A 54 0.86 1.42 -2.29
C LEU A 54 -0.63 1.61 -2.58
N LEU A 55 -1.13 0.90 -3.57
CA LEU A 55 -2.55 0.92 -3.92
C LEU A 55 -3.20 -0.28 -3.25
N VAL A 56 -4.19 -0.01 -2.40
CA VAL A 56 -4.73 -1.00 -1.47
C VAL A 56 -6.25 -1.02 -1.53
N GLU A 57 -6.82 -2.21 -1.46
CA GLU A 57 -8.28 -2.38 -1.38
C GLU A 57 -8.68 -2.87 0.00
N SER A 58 -9.68 -2.23 0.59
CA SER A 58 -10.26 -2.62 1.86
C SER A 58 -11.64 -1.98 2.01
N PRO A 59 -12.56 -2.58 2.77
CA PRO A 59 -13.84 -1.94 3.05
C PRO A 59 -13.72 -0.73 3.98
N GLU A 60 -12.64 -0.63 4.78
CA GLU A 60 -12.49 0.45 5.76
C GLU A 60 -11.06 0.96 5.81
N VAL A 61 -10.90 2.28 5.92
CA VAL A 61 -9.60 2.92 5.98
C VAL A 61 -8.80 2.49 7.23
N GLU A 62 -9.48 2.21 8.34
CA GLU A 62 -8.79 1.79 9.56
C GLU A 62 -8.06 0.46 9.38
N ASN A 63 -8.60 -0.43 8.57
CA ASN A 63 -7.90 -1.68 8.25
C ASN A 63 -6.58 -1.40 7.54
N VAL A 64 -6.59 -0.41 6.64
CA VAL A 64 -5.39 -0.02 5.88
C VAL A 64 -4.36 0.62 6.81
N ARG A 65 -4.80 1.52 7.70
CA ARG A 65 -3.91 2.17 8.66
C ARG A 65 -3.27 1.16 9.61
N ASP A 66 -4.07 0.21 10.10
CA ASP A 66 -3.58 -0.82 11.01
C ASP A 66 -2.60 -1.75 10.32
N THR A 67 -2.84 -2.05 9.05
CA THR A 67 -1.90 -2.84 8.24
C THR A 67 -0.54 -2.14 8.16
N ALA A 68 -0.55 -0.85 7.85
CA ALA A 68 0.69 -0.07 7.74
C ALA A 68 1.44 -0.03 9.09
N ARG A 69 0.72 0.16 10.20
CA ARG A 69 1.32 0.14 11.54
C ARG A 69 1.93 -1.21 11.85
N ARG A 70 1.21 -2.28 11.58
CA ARG A 70 1.67 -3.65 11.83
C ARG A 70 2.89 -4.00 10.98
N ALA A 71 2.94 -3.47 9.75
CA ALA A 71 4.08 -3.65 8.86
C ALA A 71 5.25 -2.73 9.25
N ALA A 72 5.07 -1.82 10.20
CA ALA A 72 6.05 -0.82 10.60
C ALA A 72 6.52 0.04 9.43
N LEU A 73 5.58 0.43 8.58
CA LEU A 73 5.85 1.32 7.44
C LEU A 73 5.51 2.76 7.82
N PRO A 74 6.41 3.71 7.58
CA PRO A 74 6.20 5.11 7.92
C PRO A 74 5.32 5.82 6.89
N VAL A 75 4.05 5.45 6.84
CA VAL A 75 3.11 6.02 5.87
C VAL A 75 2.78 7.45 6.27
N GLU A 76 2.98 8.38 5.33
CA GLU A 76 2.72 9.80 5.54
C GLU A 76 1.27 10.17 5.28
N HIS A 77 0.70 9.59 4.21
CA HIS A 77 -0.66 9.89 3.79
C HIS A 77 -1.39 8.63 3.40
N VAL A 78 -2.68 8.58 3.79
CA VAL A 78 -3.61 7.56 3.31
C VAL A 78 -4.78 8.30 2.68
N LEU A 79 -4.95 8.13 1.38
CA LEU A 79 -5.95 8.85 0.60
C LEU A 79 -6.93 7.85 -0.01
N GLU A 80 -8.21 8.19 0.01
CA GLU A 80 -9.16 7.41 -0.75
C GLU A 80 -8.94 7.69 -2.23
N ALA A 81 -8.94 6.65 -3.07
CA ALA A 81 -8.64 6.76 -4.49
C ALA A 81 -9.74 6.13 -5.31
N ALA A 82 -9.99 6.71 -6.48
CA ALA A 82 -10.83 6.11 -7.49
C ALA A 82 -9.92 5.53 -8.57
N VAL A 83 -10.16 4.28 -8.93
CA VAL A 83 -9.38 3.61 -9.96
C VAL A 83 -10.29 3.33 -11.15
N ASP A 84 -9.90 3.85 -12.30
CA ASP A 84 -10.61 3.62 -13.53
C ASP A 84 -9.90 2.51 -14.31
N ILE A 85 -10.65 1.46 -14.62
CA ILE A 85 -10.09 0.33 -15.36
C ILE A 85 -10.44 0.53 -16.84
N GLU A 86 -9.40 0.51 -17.66
CA GLU A 86 -9.53 0.73 -19.10
C GLU A 86 -10.15 -0.49 -19.78
N PRO A 87 -11.44 -0.47 -20.13
CA PRO A 87 -12.09 -1.65 -20.72
C PRO A 87 -11.72 -1.88 -22.15
N SER A 88 -11.23 -0.85 -22.83
CA SER A 88 -10.92 -0.94 -24.25
C SER A 88 -9.71 -1.79 -24.55
N LEU A 89 -8.97 -2.17 -23.55
CA LEU A 89 -7.80 -3.04 -23.71
C LEU A 89 -8.16 -4.50 -23.90
N ALA A 90 -9.42 -4.78 -23.75
CA ALA A 90 -9.90 -6.13 -23.95
C ALA A 90 -9.84 -6.50 -25.43
#